data_29c0f89e7aaff6b4020382b53b7d109e
#
_entry.id   29c0f89e7aaff6b4020382b53b7d109e
#
_cell.length_a   1.000
_cell.length_b   1.000
_cell.length_c   1.000
_cell.angle_alpha   90.00
_cell.angle_beta   90.00
_cell.angle_gamma   90.00
#
_symmetry.space_group_name_H-M   'P 1'
#
loop_
_entity.id
_entity.type
_entity.pdbx_description
1 polymer ?
#
loop_
_entity_poly.entity_id
_entity_poly.type
_entity_poly.pdbx_seq_one_letter_code
_entity_poly.pdbx_strand_id
1 'polypeptide(L)'
;MAATTSRQETGAARRAPGHKQKEKTMIFHINRMTFKAGLSDEELEKGLDLMRQAGAANPAVKSYVVGPELGGEFEYGAVYVVEDLDGYWAYLTHPAHVRSEMEGIPLIEKFVAIDVSDSDDPQIGEKIAALQARNYQEHPEMAALVAQAASFTVPDGTGPAA
;
A
#
# COMPACT_ATOMS: atom_id res chain seq x y z
N MET A 1 -39.19 31.75 63.46
CA MET A 1 -39.49 31.13 62.20
C MET A 1 -38.22 30.96 61.41
N ALA A 2 -37.68 29.76 61.39
CA ALA A 2 -36.42 29.47 60.72
C ALA A 2 -36.73 28.76 59.38
N ALA A 3 -36.27 29.36 58.27
CA ALA A 3 -36.39 28.76 56.97
C ALA A 3 -35.17 27.86 56.68
N THR A 4 -35.43 26.58 56.48
CA THR A 4 -34.43 25.56 56.16
C THR A 4 -34.28 25.54 54.63
N THR A 5 -33.10 25.96 54.15
CA THR A 5 -32.74 25.88 52.73
C THR A 5 -32.11 24.53 52.47
N SER A 6 -32.77 23.64 51.76
CA SER A 6 -32.25 22.36 51.33
C SER A 6 -31.35 22.56 50.11
N ARG A 7 -30.10 22.13 50.26
CA ARG A 7 -29.06 22.13 49.21
C ARG A 7 -29.23 20.86 48.38
N GLN A 8 -29.65 21.00 47.12
CA GLN A 8 -29.65 19.91 46.14
C GLN A 8 -28.18 19.67 45.65
N GLU A 9 -27.68 18.49 45.96
CA GLU A 9 -26.44 17.98 45.37
C GLU A 9 -26.75 17.45 43.96
N THR A 10 -26.23 18.16 42.96
CA THR A 10 -26.23 17.71 41.57
C THR A 10 -25.13 16.66 41.40
N GLY A 11 -25.56 15.41 41.30
CA GLY A 11 -24.70 14.27 40.99
C GLY A 11 -24.08 14.45 39.58
N ALA A 12 -22.79 14.67 39.54
CA ALA A 12 -22.03 14.64 38.29
C ALA A 12 -22.01 13.20 37.76
N ALA A 13 -22.76 12.96 36.70
CA ALA A 13 -22.72 11.70 35.98
C ALA A 13 -21.29 11.48 35.40
N ARG A 14 -20.57 10.51 35.93
CA ARG A 14 -19.31 10.04 35.39
C ARG A 14 -19.57 9.54 33.97
N ARG A 15 -19.09 10.29 32.97
CA ARG A 15 -19.00 9.80 31.59
C ARG A 15 -18.14 8.53 31.60
N ALA A 16 -18.70 7.42 31.14
CA ALA A 16 -17.95 6.20 30.85
C ALA A 16 -16.84 6.52 29.83
N PRO A 17 -15.63 5.91 29.94
CA PRO A 17 -14.59 6.08 28.96
C PRO A 17 -15.13 5.63 27.62
N GLY A 18 -15.25 6.58 26.67
CA GLY A 18 -15.67 6.28 25.32
C GLY A 18 -14.75 5.22 24.73
N HIS A 19 -15.32 4.15 24.22
CA HIS A 19 -14.63 3.26 23.31
C HIS A 19 -14.07 4.13 22.20
N LYS A 20 -12.75 4.33 22.18
CA LYS A 20 -12.06 4.82 20.98
C LYS A 20 -12.34 3.75 19.93
N GLN A 21 -13.26 4.01 19.01
CA GLN A 21 -13.31 3.28 17.77
C GLN A 21 -11.90 3.39 17.21
N LYS A 22 -11.25 2.24 17.01
CA LYS A 22 -9.98 2.17 16.29
C LYS A 22 -10.27 2.82 14.93
N GLU A 23 -9.80 4.04 14.72
CA GLU A 23 -9.94 4.70 13.43
C GLU A 23 -9.36 3.76 12.40
N LYS A 24 -10.13 3.48 11.34
CA LYS A 24 -9.67 2.63 10.25
C LYS A 24 -8.51 3.35 9.60
N THR A 25 -7.31 2.84 9.82
CA THR A 25 -6.13 3.29 9.10
C THR A 25 -6.20 2.77 7.67
N MET A 26 -5.62 3.53 6.75
CA MET A 26 -5.51 3.15 5.34
C MET A 26 -4.06 3.23 4.93
N ILE A 27 -3.64 2.30 4.09
CA ILE A 27 -2.34 2.32 3.43
C ILE A 27 -2.61 2.40 1.93
N PHE A 28 -2.03 3.40 1.29
CA PHE A 28 -2.06 3.61 -0.14
C PHE A 28 -0.71 3.16 -0.70
N HIS A 29 -0.67 1.99 -1.30
CA HIS A 29 0.50 1.51 -2.01
C HIS A 29 0.48 2.04 -3.44
N ILE A 30 1.49 2.82 -3.80
CA ILE A 30 1.54 3.58 -5.05
C ILE A 30 2.75 3.10 -5.85
N ASN A 31 2.49 2.55 -7.01
CA ASN A 31 3.49 2.15 -7.98
C ASN A 31 3.49 3.14 -9.14
N ARG A 32 4.68 3.63 -9.52
CA ARG A 32 4.88 4.54 -10.66
C ARG A 32 5.88 3.91 -11.61
N MET A 33 5.59 3.90 -12.90
CA MET A 33 6.40 3.15 -13.85
C MET A 33 6.46 3.76 -15.25
N THR A 34 7.58 3.49 -15.91
CA THR A 34 7.76 3.66 -17.35
C THR A 34 8.08 2.30 -17.93
N PHE A 35 7.37 1.89 -18.97
CA PHE A 35 7.61 0.65 -19.66
C PHE A 35 8.82 0.74 -20.60
N LYS A 36 9.42 -0.41 -20.92
CA LYS A 36 10.53 -0.48 -21.87
C LYS A 36 10.12 0.01 -23.25
N ALA A 37 11.01 0.72 -23.90
CA ALA A 37 10.82 1.13 -25.28
C ALA A 37 10.72 -0.09 -26.21
N GLY A 38 9.82 -0.01 -27.20
CA GLY A 38 9.68 -1.04 -28.23
C GLY A 38 8.73 -2.19 -27.88
N LEU A 39 8.05 -2.12 -26.72
CA LEU A 39 6.91 -3.02 -26.46
C LEU A 39 5.81 -2.78 -27.50
N SER A 40 5.14 -3.86 -27.90
CA SER A 40 3.90 -3.76 -28.66
C SER A 40 2.76 -3.27 -27.77
N ASP A 41 1.68 -2.74 -28.38
CA ASP A 41 0.49 -2.32 -27.64
C ASP A 41 -0.12 -3.49 -26.84
N GLU A 42 -0.01 -4.72 -27.34
CA GLU A 42 -0.47 -5.93 -26.66
C GLU A 42 0.37 -6.23 -25.41
N GLU A 43 1.69 -6.11 -25.47
CA GLU A 43 2.59 -6.31 -24.33
C GLU A 43 2.37 -5.24 -23.26
N LEU A 44 2.21 -3.99 -23.68
CA LEU A 44 1.88 -2.89 -22.77
C LEU A 44 0.54 -3.15 -22.07
N GLU A 45 -0.50 -3.47 -22.80
CA GLU A 45 -1.83 -3.73 -22.24
C GLU A 45 -1.81 -4.96 -21.33
N LYS A 46 -1.06 -6.02 -21.69
CA LYS A 46 -0.82 -7.16 -20.78
C LYS A 46 -0.21 -6.72 -19.45
N GLY A 47 0.79 -5.84 -19.45
CA GLY A 47 1.42 -5.29 -18.23
C GLY A 47 0.40 -4.55 -17.36
N LEU A 48 -0.41 -3.69 -17.97
CA LEU A 48 -1.46 -2.95 -17.28
C LEU A 48 -2.56 -3.86 -16.72
N ASP A 49 -2.94 -4.89 -17.46
CA ASP A 49 -3.96 -5.86 -17.03
C ASP A 49 -3.48 -6.71 -15.84
N LEU A 50 -2.22 -7.10 -15.80
CA LEU A 50 -1.63 -7.77 -14.64
C LEU A 50 -1.81 -6.93 -13.36
N MET A 51 -1.57 -5.62 -13.44
CA MET A 51 -1.77 -4.70 -12.33
C MET A 51 -3.24 -4.54 -11.94
N ARG A 52 -4.15 -4.44 -12.93
CA ARG A 52 -5.60 -4.40 -12.67
C ARG A 52 -6.08 -5.67 -11.98
N GLN A 53 -5.57 -6.85 -12.41
CA GLN A 53 -5.90 -8.14 -11.79
C GLN A 53 -5.36 -8.22 -10.34
N ALA A 54 -4.18 -7.68 -10.05
CA ALA A 54 -3.65 -7.60 -8.68
C ALA A 54 -4.59 -6.84 -7.74
N GLY A 55 -5.26 -5.80 -8.25
CA GLY A 55 -6.29 -5.07 -7.47
C GLY A 55 -7.63 -5.79 -7.43
N ALA A 56 -8.13 -6.22 -8.59
CA ALA A 56 -9.50 -6.75 -8.72
C ALA A 56 -9.69 -8.12 -8.04
N ALA A 57 -8.71 -9.00 -8.12
CA ALA A 57 -8.79 -10.36 -7.58
C ALA A 57 -8.47 -10.46 -6.10
N ASN A 58 -7.89 -9.41 -5.49
CA ASN A 58 -7.39 -9.44 -4.13
C ASN A 58 -8.42 -8.87 -3.15
N PRO A 59 -9.02 -9.68 -2.27
CA PRO A 59 -10.05 -9.22 -1.33
C PRO A 59 -9.53 -8.25 -0.25
N ALA A 60 -8.21 -8.18 -0.04
CA ALA A 60 -7.61 -7.21 0.88
C ALA A 60 -7.60 -5.79 0.28
N VAL A 61 -7.64 -5.67 -1.05
CA VAL A 61 -7.67 -4.38 -1.75
C VAL A 61 -9.07 -3.80 -1.70
N LYS A 62 -9.22 -2.65 -1.05
CA LYS A 62 -10.51 -1.95 -0.89
C LYS A 62 -10.87 -1.10 -2.10
N SER A 63 -9.85 -0.56 -2.74
CA SER A 63 -9.97 0.27 -3.93
C SER A 63 -8.65 0.23 -4.70
N TYR A 64 -8.69 0.38 -6.00
CA TYR A 64 -7.49 0.51 -6.81
C TYR A 64 -7.76 1.35 -8.06
N VAL A 65 -6.69 1.90 -8.62
CA VAL A 65 -6.68 2.53 -9.93
C VAL A 65 -5.38 2.16 -10.65
N VAL A 66 -5.47 1.89 -11.95
CA VAL A 66 -4.33 1.67 -12.84
C VAL A 66 -4.56 2.47 -14.11
N GLY A 67 -3.62 3.32 -14.48
CA GLY A 67 -3.77 4.17 -15.65
C GLY A 67 -2.57 5.10 -15.89
N PRO A 68 -2.66 6.00 -16.88
CA PRO A 68 -1.63 6.99 -17.14
C PRO A 68 -1.37 7.89 -15.93
N GLU A 69 -0.09 8.17 -15.64
CA GLU A 69 0.28 9.20 -14.66
C GLU A 69 0.08 10.58 -15.28
N LEU A 70 -0.66 11.45 -14.60
CA LEU A 70 -0.96 12.79 -15.09
C LEU A 70 -0.19 13.83 -14.28
N GLY A 71 0.69 14.59 -14.94
CA GLY A 71 1.45 15.69 -14.34
C GLY A 71 2.73 15.26 -13.62
N GLY A 72 3.12 14.00 -13.66
CA GLY A 72 4.37 13.46 -13.14
C GLY A 72 5.39 13.16 -14.23
N GLU A 73 6.43 12.42 -13.87
CA GLU A 73 7.54 12.05 -14.75
C GLU A 73 7.50 10.60 -15.26
N PHE A 74 6.57 9.79 -14.72
CA PHE A 74 6.36 8.42 -15.18
C PHE A 74 5.19 8.36 -16.15
N GLU A 75 5.13 7.29 -16.94
CA GLU A 75 4.07 7.11 -17.95
C GLU A 75 2.77 6.58 -17.33
N TYR A 76 2.89 5.69 -16.35
CA TYR A 76 1.76 5.02 -15.72
C TYR A 76 1.90 4.97 -14.20
N GLY A 77 0.76 4.85 -13.53
CA GLY A 77 0.67 4.63 -12.10
C GLY A 77 -0.38 3.58 -11.74
N ALA A 78 -0.15 2.91 -10.63
CA ALA A 78 -1.12 2.05 -9.99
C ALA A 78 -1.20 2.39 -8.51
N VAL A 79 -2.40 2.51 -7.97
CA VAL A 79 -2.64 2.76 -6.54
C VAL A 79 -3.52 1.65 -6.00
N TYR A 80 -3.10 1.04 -4.91
CA TYR A 80 -3.86 0.02 -4.19
C TYR A 80 -4.10 0.48 -2.77
N VAL A 81 -5.33 0.36 -2.29
CA VAL A 81 -5.72 0.81 -0.95
C VAL A 81 -6.04 -0.40 -0.09
N VAL A 82 -5.36 -0.54 1.03
CA VAL A 82 -5.59 -1.59 2.04
C VAL A 82 -5.82 -0.96 3.42
N GLU A 83 -6.49 -1.70 4.34
CA GLU A 83 -6.91 -1.11 5.62
C GLU A 83 -5.80 -1.05 6.67
N ASP A 84 -4.91 -2.06 6.70
CA ASP A 84 -3.90 -2.21 7.75
C ASP A 84 -2.71 -3.08 7.27
N LEU A 85 -1.79 -3.37 8.18
CA LEU A 85 -0.62 -4.18 7.88
C LEU A 85 -0.96 -5.64 7.52
N ASP A 86 -2.03 -6.19 8.10
CA ASP A 86 -2.50 -7.54 7.76
C ASP A 86 -3.07 -7.55 6.33
N GLY A 87 -3.84 -6.52 5.97
CA GLY A 87 -4.32 -6.30 4.61
C GLY A 87 -3.16 -6.06 3.62
N TYR A 88 -2.14 -5.32 4.04
CA TYR A 88 -0.95 -5.10 3.23
C TYR A 88 -0.18 -6.41 2.97
N TRP A 89 0.01 -7.23 4.01
CA TRP A 89 0.61 -8.55 3.86
C TRP A 89 -0.21 -9.48 2.94
N ALA A 90 -1.53 -9.51 3.14
CA ALA A 90 -2.44 -10.27 2.28
C ALA A 90 -2.40 -9.78 0.82
N TYR A 91 -2.20 -8.48 0.60
CA TYR A 91 -1.99 -7.92 -0.74
C TYR A 91 -0.69 -8.44 -1.36
N LEU A 92 0.44 -8.31 -0.67
CA LEU A 92 1.76 -8.70 -1.17
C LEU A 92 1.84 -10.19 -1.54
N THR A 93 1.24 -11.05 -0.72
CA THR A 93 1.32 -12.52 -0.88
C THR A 93 0.22 -13.11 -1.75
N HIS A 94 -0.71 -12.29 -2.25
CA HIS A 94 -1.77 -12.79 -3.12
C HIS A 94 -1.21 -13.26 -4.47
N PRO A 95 -1.67 -14.41 -5.00
CA PRO A 95 -1.15 -14.95 -6.26
C PRO A 95 -1.23 -13.97 -7.44
N ALA A 96 -2.27 -13.13 -7.52
CA ALA A 96 -2.39 -12.15 -8.57
C ALA A 96 -1.34 -11.02 -8.45
N HIS A 97 -0.94 -10.61 -7.24
CA HIS A 97 0.15 -9.68 -7.02
C HIS A 97 1.49 -10.31 -7.40
N VAL A 98 1.78 -11.52 -6.89
CA VAL A 98 3.01 -12.25 -7.21
C VAL A 98 3.16 -12.43 -8.73
N ARG A 99 2.07 -12.80 -9.40
CA ARG A 99 2.05 -12.91 -10.86
C ARG A 99 2.30 -11.57 -11.54
N SER A 100 1.70 -10.49 -11.05
CA SER A 100 1.90 -9.13 -11.59
C SER A 100 3.37 -8.73 -11.52
N GLU A 101 4.07 -9.05 -10.43
CA GLU A 101 5.50 -8.77 -10.31
C GLU A 101 6.34 -9.69 -11.22
N MET A 102 6.10 -11.00 -11.18
CA MET A 102 6.87 -11.96 -11.96
C MET A 102 6.78 -11.75 -13.48
N GLU A 103 5.60 -11.40 -14.01
CA GLU A 103 5.39 -11.18 -15.43
C GLU A 103 5.50 -9.69 -15.83
N GLY A 104 5.24 -8.76 -14.92
CA GLY A 104 5.22 -7.32 -15.19
C GLY A 104 6.59 -6.66 -15.07
N ILE A 105 7.39 -6.96 -14.03
CA ILE A 105 8.72 -6.38 -13.83
C ILE A 105 9.61 -6.47 -15.09
N PRO A 106 9.65 -7.60 -15.82
CA PRO A 106 10.45 -7.68 -17.05
C PRO A 106 10.06 -6.70 -18.15
N LEU A 107 8.84 -6.14 -18.12
CA LEU A 107 8.35 -5.17 -19.09
C LEU A 107 8.67 -3.71 -18.72
N ILE A 108 9.10 -3.48 -17.47
CA ILE A 108 9.28 -2.14 -16.90
C ILE A 108 10.74 -1.70 -17.01
N GLU A 109 10.96 -0.44 -17.40
CA GLU A 109 12.28 0.22 -17.46
C GLU A 109 12.58 0.96 -16.15
N LYS A 110 11.61 1.76 -15.66
CA LYS A 110 11.74 2.54 -14.42
C LYS A 110 10.56 2.25 -13.51
N PHE A 111 10.84 2.10 -12.22
CA PHE A 111 9.84 1.82 -11.23
C PHE A 111 10.14 2.50 -9.90
N VAL A 112 9.11 3.07 -9.30
CA VAL A 112 9.15 3.57 -7.93
C VAL A 112 7.90 3.10 -7.21
N ALA A 113 8.08 2.44 -6.06
CA ALA A 113 7.01 2.14 -5.13
C ALA A 113 7.13 3.04 -3.91
N ILE A 114 6.03 3.65 -3.51
CA ILE A 114 5.92 4.44 -2.28
C ILE A 114 4.63 4.09 -1.54
N ASP A 115 4.63 4.29 -0.24
CA ASP A 115 3.46 4.10 0.59
C ASP A 115 3.06 5.39 1.29
N VAL A 116 1.76 5.67 1.34
CA VAL A 116 1.17 6.78 2.10
C VAL A 116 0.15 6.19 3.07
N SER A 117 0.22 6.59 4.34
CA SER A 117 -0.71 6.11 5.37
C SER A 117 -1.16 7.25 6.28
N ASP A 118 -2.39 7.16 6.76
CA ASP A 118 -2.97 8.02 7.79
C ASP A 118 -2.85 7.42 9.20
N SER A 119 -2.00 6.41 9.37
CA SER A 119 -1.75 5.76 10.66
C SER A 119 -1.03 6.70 11.64
N ASP A 120 -1.50 6.73 12.89
CA ASP A 120 -0.82 7.42 14.00
C ASP A 120 0.41 6.67 14.53
N ASP A 121 0.68 5.46 14.03
CA ASP A 121 1.83 4.66 14.44
C ASP A 121 3.12 5.26 13.88
N PRO A 122 4.04 5.80 14.72
CA PRO A 122 5.29 6.40 14.25
C PRO A 122 6.24 5.39 13.59
N GLN A 123 6.00 4.08 13.76
CA GLN A 123 6.79 3.01 13.17
C GLN A 123 6.13 2.39 11.93
N ILE A 124 5.05 2.98 11.41
CA ILE A 124 4.29 2.38 10.30
C ILE A 124 5.17 2.14 9.07
N GLY A 125 6.04 3.08 8.72
CA GLY A 125 6.97 2.96 7.60
C GLY A 125 7.94 1.80 7.77
N GLU A 126 8.53 1.63 8.96
CA GLU A 126 9.44 0.50 9.25
C GLU A 126 8.71 -0.84 9.16
N LYS A 127 7.46 -0.90 9.63
CA LYS A 127 6.64 -2.12 9.57
C LYS A 127 6.26 -2.49 8.14
N ILE A 128 5.92 -1.50 7.31
CA ILE A 128 5.66 -1.69 5.88
C ILE A 128 6.92 -2.21 5.19
N ALA A 129 8.07 -1.56 5.39
CA ALA A 129 9.34 -1.99 4.82
C ALA A 129 9.72 -3.42 5.26
N ALA A 130 9.47 -3.78 6.52
CA ALA A 130 9.70 -5.14 7.00
C ALA A 130 8.81 -6.19 6.30
N LEU A 131 7.55 -5.86 5.98
CA LEU A 131 6.67 -6.74 5.21
C LEU A 131 7.16 -6.90 3.77
N GLN A 132 7.62 -5.84 3.12
CA GLN A 132 8.22 -5.89 1.79
C GLN A 132 9.47 -6.78 1.79
N ALA A 133 10.38 -6.54 2.72
CA ALA A 133 11.60 -7.35 2.85
C ALA A 133 11.29 -8.83 3.08
N ARG A 134 10.31 -9.12 3.92
CA ARG A 134 9.85 -10.49 4.16
C ARG A 134 9.27 -11.12 2.89
N ASN A 135 8.47 -10.39 2.12
CA ASN A 135 7.92 -10.88 0.86
C ASN A 135 9.02 -11.30 -0.11
N TYR A 136 10.08 -10.50 -0.25
CA TYR A 136 11.22 -10.85 -1.09
C TYR A 136 12.06 -12.01 -0.53
N GLN A 137 12.13 -12.19 0.79
CA GLN A 137 12.75 -13.38 1.39
C GLN A 137 11.98 -14.66 1.10
N GLU A 138 10.65 -14.59 1.08
CA GLU A 138 9.77 -15.73 0.76
C GLU A 138 9.69 -15.99 -0.77
N HIS A 139 10.05 -14.99 -1.60
CA HIS A 139 10.03 -15.05 -3.07
C HIS A 139 11.39 -14.60 -3.66
N PRO A 140 12.46 -15.41 -3.52
CA PRO A 140 13.80 -15.03 -3.96
C PRO A 140 13.91 -14.80 -5.48
N GLU A 141 13.08 -15.44 -6.29
CA GLU A 141 12.97 -15.23 -7.73
C GLU A 141 12.46 -13.81 -8.05
N MET A 142 11.51 -13.30 -7.29
CA MET A 142 11.00 -11.93 -7.41
C MET A 142 12.08 -10.91 -6.98
N ALA A 143 12.76 -11.16 -5.86
CA ALA A 143 13.88 -10.35 -5.40
C ALA A 143 14.99 -10.26 -6.46
N ALA A 144 15.28 -11.36 -7.16
CA ALA A 144 16.27 -11.40 -8.23
C ALA A 144 15.85 -10.56 -9.44
N LEU A 145 14.55 -10.54 -9.80
CA LEU A 145 14.03 -9.68 -10.87
C LEU A 145 14.17 -8.19 -10.52
N VAL A 146 13.78 -7.80 -9.31
CA VAL A 146 13.92 -6.42 -8.82
C VAL A 146 15.39 -5.99 -8.80
N ALA A 147 16.29 -6.84 -8.31
CA ALA A 147 17.73 -6.55 -8.25
C ALA A 147 18.39 -6.41 -9.64
N GLN A 148 17.83 -7.04 -10.67
CA GLN A 148 18.32 -6.92 -12.05
C GLN A 148 17.80 -5.67 -12.77
N ALA A 149 16.74 -5.06 -12.26
CA ALA A 149 16.15 -3.88 -12.86
C ALA A 149 16.98 -2.63 -12.52
N ALA A 150 17.57 -2.01 -13.51
CA ALA A 150 18.57 -0.92 -13.36
C ALA A 150 18.03 0.36 -12.71
N SER A 151 16.71 0.52 -12.52
CA SER A 151 16.10 1.78 -12.07
C SER A 151 14.84 1.52 -11.22
N PHE A 152 14.91 0.53 -10.33
CA PHE A 152 13.81 0.22 -9.39
C PHE A 152 14.12 0.78 -8.01
N THR A 153 13.17 1.48 -7.42
CA THR A 153 13.19 1.92 -6.02
C THR A 153 11.96 1.39 -5.32
N VAL A 154 12.17 0.63 -4.26
CA VAL A 154 11.11 0.05 -3.43
C VAL A 154 11.32 0.45 -1.96
N PRO A 155 10.27 0.45 -1.11
CA PRO A 155 10.35 0.94 0.27
C PRO A 155 11.33 0.22 1.19
N ASP A 156 11.74 -1.01 0.85
CA ASP A 156 12.70 -1.82 1.64
C ASP A 156 14.17 -1.47 1.40
N GLY A 157 14.45 -0.51 0.51
CA GLY A 157 15.81 -0.10 0.18
C GLY A 157 16.62 -1.12 -0.64
N THR A 158 15.98 -2.16 -1.20
CA THR A 158 16.65 -3.16 -2.06
C THR A 158 16.80 -2.72 -3.51
N GLY A 159 16.33 -1.53 -3.85
CA GLY A 159 16.60 -0.91 -5.14
C GLY A 159 18.08 -0.57 -5.33
N PRO A 160 18.55 -0.36 -6.58
CA PRO A 160 19.94 0.03 -6.83
C PRO A 160 20.28 1.29 -6.02
N ALA A 161 21.40 1.26 -5.31
CA ALA A 161 21.91 2.43 -4.62
C ALA A 161 22.10 3.57 -5.62
N ALA A 162 21.54 4.74 -5.30
CA ALA A 162 21.66 5.95 -6.11
C ALA A 162 23.12 6.38 -6.26
#